data_84558f49498ac595d215e1b2bd57c5ae
#
_entry.id   84558f49498ac595d215e1b2bd57c5ae
#
_cell.length_a   1.000
_cell.length_b   1.000
_cell.length_c   1.000
_cell.angle_alpha   90.00
_cell.angle_beta   90.00
_cell.angle_gamma   90.00
#
_symmetry.space_group_name_H-M   'P 1'
#
loop_
_entity.id
_entity.type
_entity.pdbx_description
1 polymer ?
#
loop_
_entity_poly.entity_id
_entity_poly.type
_entity_poly.pdbx_seq_one_letter_code
_entity_poly.pdbx_strand_id
1 'polypeptide(L)'
;MMQKLTNKLTEIGQSLAASPAALALLGLGSAGVERNRLDEYSDIDFFVIVQPGWKQHYLKKTEWLETKSGIDWIFQNTVDGFKIYWNDEVFGEMAIFEPSELPNIAFAPGVIVWSVDDFDNRIVQPKNLVTSKNSSVEHLQNELLSNLFVGMSRFRRGELLSAWRFVQVHALNLALQIQQIDLPKETTAQIDPYDIDRRIEFNFPESADLANEVLLGISETPQAAQRLLNWLIKSGLVENKLTNRVQQLIDLDSTSASNSI
;
A
#
# COMPACT_ATOMS: atom_id res chain seq x y z
N MET A 1 -20.46 8.69 11.11
CA MET A 1 -19.75 7.72 10.28
C MET A 1 -18.77 6.88 11.12
N MET A 2 -17.77 7.46 11.80
CA MET A 2 -16.80 6.71 12.67
C MET A 2 -17.47 5.73 13.64
N GLN A 3 -18.58 6.13 14.29
CA GLN A 3 -19.35 5.26 15.18
C GLN A 3 -19.89 4.01 14.44
N LYS A 4 -20.23 4.14 13.16
CA LYS A 4 -20.75 3.06 12.33
C LYS A 4 -19.69 1.96 12.09
N LEU A 5 -18.43 2.37 11.77
CA LEU A 5 -17.32 1.45 11.57
C LEU A 5 -16.97 0.68 12.87
N THR A 6 -16.92 1.40 14.00
CA THR A 6 -16.68 0.79 15.31
C THR A 6 -17.81 -0.15 15.71
N ASN A 7 -19.08 0.22 15.43
CA ASN A 7 -20.24 -0.61 15.70
C ASN A 7 -20.20 -1.90 14.86
N LYS A 8 -19.78 -1.79 13.58
CA LYS A 8 -19.65 -2.97 12.71
C LYS A 8 -18.68 -4.01 13.30
N LEU A 9 -17.49 -3.58 13.72
CA LEU A 9 -16.54 -4.47 14.38
C LEU A 9 -17.09 -5.05 15.69
N THR A 10 -17.85 -4.26 16.45
CA THR A 10 -18.51 -4.75 17.67
C THR A 10 -19.56 -5.82 17.35
N GLU A 11 -20.36 -5.63 16.30
CA GLU A 11 -21.36 -6.62 15.86
C GLU A 11 -20.70 -7.92 15.37
N ILE A 12 -19.60 -7.83 14.61
CA ILE A 12 -18.80 -8.99 14.20
C ILE A 12 -18.24 -9.71 15.44
N GLY A 13 -17.71 -8.98 16.42
CA GLY A 13 -17.22 -9.55 17.68
C GLY A 13 -18.31 -10.29 18.46
N GLN A 14 -19.54 -9.75 18.51
CA GLN A 14 -20.70 -10.42 19.13
C GLN A 14 -21.08 -11.70 18.40
N SER A 15 -21.03 -11.70 17.07
CA SER A 15 -21.29 -12.90 16.25
C SER A 15 -20.23 -13.98 16.50
N LEU A 16 -18.95 -13.57 16.58
CA LEU A 16 -17.85 -14.50 16.89
C LEU A 16 -17.96 -15.06 18.31
N ALA A 17 -18.39 -14.28 19.29
CA ALA A 17 -18.61 -14.74 20.66
C ALA A 17 -19.68 -15.86 20.74
N ALA A 18 -20.62 -15.86 19.81
CA ALA A 18 -21.64 -16.92 19.69
C ALA A 18 -21.21 -18.07 18.77
N SER A 19 -20.07 -17.96 18.11
CA SER A 19 -19.58 -18.94 17.13
C SER A 19 -18.59 -19.92 17.74
N PRO A 20 -18.60 -21.19 17.35
CA PRO A 20 -17.67 -22.17 17.90
C PRO A 20 -16.24 -21.90 17.45
N ALA A 21 -15.29 -22.12 18.36
CA ALA A 21 -13.85 -22.07 18.07
C ALA A 21 -13.28 -20.72 17.59
N ALA A 22 -14.04 -19.61 17.64
CA ALA A 22 -13.47 -18.28 17.53
C ALA A 22 -12.63 -17.96 18.77
N LEU A 23 -11.47 -17.33 18.57
CA LEU A 23 -10.56 -16.96 19.65
C LEU A 23 -10.46 -15.45 19.84
N ALA A 24 -10.34 -14.69 18.75
CA ALA A 24 -10.23 -13.24 18.79
C ALA A 24 -10.62 -12.56 17.49
N LEU A 25 -10.99 -11.28 17.59
CA LEU A 25 -11.16 -10.31 16.52
C LEU A 25 -10.16 -9.17 16.73
N LEU A 26 -9.29 -8.96 15.76
CA LEU A 26 -8.27 -7.90 15.77
C LEU A 26 -8.64 -6.84 14.75
N GLY A 27 -8.78 -5.58 15.17
CA GLY A 27 -8.84 -4.43 14.27
C GLY A 27 -7.42 -4.03 13.86
N LEU A 28 -7.23 -3.70 12.59
CA LEU A 28 -5.95 -3.33 11.99
C LEU A 28 -6.02 -1.90 11.41
N GLY A 29 -4.88 -1.32 11.06
CA GLY A 29 -4.82 -0.01 10.42
C GLY A 29 -5.63 1.07 11.17
N SER A 30 -6.53 1.76 10.47
CA SER A 30 -7.44 2.77 11.06
C SER A 30 -8.46 2.18 12.03
N ALA A 31 -8.81 0.92 11.89
CA ALA A 31 -9.63 0.17 12.84
C ALA A 31 -8.82 -0.36 14.04
N GLY A 32 -7.49 -0.30 13.98
CA GLY A 32 -6.54 -0.77 14.99
C GLY A 32 -5.90 0.37 15.78
N VAL A 33 -4.57 0.47 15.73
CA VAL A 33 -3.77 1.44 16.49
C VAL A 33 -3.83 2.86 15.91
N GLU A 34 -4.17 3.02 14.63
CA GLU A 34 -4.19 4.29 13.91
C GLU A 34 -5.59 4.96 13.93
N ARG A 35 -6.31 4.87 15.03
CA ARG A 35 -7.70 5.39 15.15
C ARG A 35 -7.86 6.89 14.87
N ASN A 36 -6.79 7.66 14.98
CA ASN A 36 -6.77 9.08 14.61
C ASN A 36 -6.87 9.30 13.09
N ARG A 37 -6.75 8.25 12.29
CA ARG A 37 -6.90 8.25 10.82
C ARG A 37 -8.30 7.82 10.38
N LEU A 38 -9.15 7.36 11.31
CA LEU A 38 -10.49 6.88 11.00
C LEU A 38 -11.38 8.05 10.62
N ASP A 39 -11.96 8.04 9.43
CA ASP A 39 -12.86 9.04 8.88
C ASP A 39 -14.05 8.41 8.14
N GLU A 40 -14.79 9.20 7.39
CA GLU A 40 -15.98 8.75 6.64
C GLU A 40 -15.64 7.96 5.37
N TYR A 41 -14.38 7.99 4.93
CA TYR A 41 -13.87 7.26 3.76
C TYR A 41 -13.08 6.02 4.16
N SER A 42 -12.97 5.76 5.45
CA SER A 42 -12.20 4.62 5.96
C SER A 42 -12.98 3.31 5.78
N ASP A 43 -12.23 2.28 5.46
CA ASP A 43 -12.63 0.89 5.55
C ASP A 43 -12.32 0.29 6.94
N ILE A 44 -12.72 -0.94 7.16
CA ILE A 44 -12.36 -1.71 8.34
C ILE A 44 -11.49 -2.91 7.95
N ASP A 45 -10.25 -2.89 8.38
CA ASP A 45 -9.34 -4.01 8.25
C ASP A 45 -9.32 -4.83 9.53
N PHE A 46 -9.47 -6.15 9.43
CA PHE A 46 -9.49 -6.99 10.61
C PHE A 46 -9.05 -8.42 10.37
N PHE A 47 -8.50 -9.04 11.42
CA PHE A 47 -8.25 -10.47 11.45
C PHE A 47 -9.20 -11.18 12.41
N VAL A 48 -9.60 -12.39 12.04
CA VAL A 48 -10.29 -13.34 12.92
C VAL A 48 -9.34 -14.47 13.23
N ILE A 49 -9.10 -14.69 14.51
CA ILE A 49 -8.26 -15.79 14.98
C ILE A 49 -9.17 -16.90 15.45
N VAL A 50 -8.92 -18.11 14.95
CA VAL A 50 -9.72 -19.31 15.24
C VAL A 50 -8.85 -20.42 15.77
N GLN A 51 -9.47 -21.41 16.45
CA GLN A 51 -8.77 -22.60 16.92
C GLN A 51 -8.15 -23.39 15.75
N PRO A 52 -7.04 -24.13 16.01
CA PRO A 52 -6.44 -25.00 15.00
C PRO A 52 -7.45 -25.96 14.37
N GLY A 53 -7.42 -26.05 13.03
CA GLY A 53 -8.32 -26.88 12.24
C GLY A 53 -9.68 -26.25 11.89
N TRP A 54 -9.97 -25.02 12.38
CA TRP A 54 -11.27 -24.35 12.13
C TRP A 54 -11.25 -23.31 11.01
N LYS A 55 -10.09 -22.93 10.52
CA LYS A 55 -9.96 -21.91 9.46
C LYS A 55 -10.84 -22.20 8.24
N GLN A 56 -10.79 -23.42 7.73
CA GLN A 56 -11.58 -23.79 6.55
C GLN A 56 -13.10 -23.79 6.82
N HIS A 57 -13.54 -24.01 8.05
CA HIS A 57 -14.94 -23.89 8.42
C HIS A 57 -15.42 -22.44 8.28
N TYR A 58 -14.65 -21.48 8.80
CA TYR A 58 -14.98 -20.06 8.75
C TYR A 58 -14.87 -19.46 7.34
N LEU A 59 -13.94 -19.95 6.50
CA LEU A 59 -13.85 -19.55 5.10
C LEU A 59 -15.04 -20.05 4.26
N LYS A 60 -15.60 -21.21 4.59
CA LYS A 60 -16.73 -21.79 3.84
C LYS A 60 -18.10 -21.31 4.32
N LYS A 61 -18.20 -20.92 5.58
CA LYS A 61 -19.43 -20.46 6.22
C LYS A 61 -19.25 -19.04 6.68
N THR A 62 -19.79 -18.10 5.94
CA THR A 62 -19.61 -16.65 6.15
C THR A 62 -20.77 -15.99 6.89
N GLU A 63 -21.75 -16.75 7.36
CA GLU A 63 -22.94 -16.24 8.05
C GLU A 63 -22.58 -15.43 9.32
N TRP A 64 -21.45 -15.72 9.93
CA TRP A 64 -20.94 -14.98 11.08
C TRP A 64 -20.52 -13.54 10.73
N LEU A 65 -20.30 -13.22 9.44
CA LEU A 65 -20.06 -11.86 8.92
C LEU A 65 -21.37 -11.09 8.68
N GLU A 66 -22.51 -11.76 8.63
CA GLU A 66 -23.81 -11.12 8.52
C GLU A 66 -24.12 -10.38 9.82
N THR A 67 -23.87 -9.08 9.81
CA THR A 67 -24.28 -8.18 10.90
C THR A 67 -25.75 -7.79 10.75
N LYS A 68 -26.27 -6.91 11.60
CA LYS A 68 -27.68 -6.46 11.52
C LYS A 68 -28.04 -5.87 10.16
N SER A 69 -27.08 -5.32 9.45
CA SER A 69 -27.30 -4.72 8.12
C SER A 69 -27.38 -5.75 6.98
N GLY A 70 -26.87 -6.98 7.17
CA GLY A 70 -26.67 -7.95 6.09
C GLY A 70 -25.54 -7.58 5.13
N ILE A 71 -25.09 -8.55 4.36
CA ILE A 71 -24.03 -8.39 3.34
C ILE A 71 -24.69 -8.09 1.99
N ASP A 72 -24.23 -7.02 1.31
CA ASP A 72 -24.61 -6.72 -0.07
C ASP A 72 -23.66 -7.41 -1.06
N TRP A 73 -22.36 -7.40 -0.76
CA TRP A 73 -21.35 -8.02 -1.62
C TRP A 73 -20.22 -8.61 -0.79
N ILE A 74 -19.74 -9.80 -1.19
CA ILE A 74 -18.60 -10.49 -0.61
C ILE A 74 -17.78 -11.16 -1.69
N PHE A 75 -16.46 -11.06 -1.58
CA PHE A 75 -15.51 -11.62 -2.54
C PHE A 75 -14.30 -12.19 -1.81
N GLN A 76 -14.01 -13.47 -2.04
CA GLN A 76 -12.77 -14.07 -1.54
C GLN A 76 -11.59 -13.59 -2.38
N ASN A 77 -10.82 -12.62 -1.86
CA ASN A 77 -9.70 -12.01 -2.54
C ASN A 77 -8.37 -12.74 -2.32
N THR A 78 -8.26 -13.50 -1.23
CA THR A 78 -7.09 -14.32 -0.91
C THR A 78 -7.53 -15.73 -0.44
N VAL A 79 -6.57 -16.64 -0.28
CA VAL A 79 -6.85 -17.98 0.29
C VAL A 79 -7.30 -17.91 1.75
N ASP A 80 -7.03 -16.78 2.42
CA ASP A 80 -7.24 -16.58 3.85
C ASP A 80 -8.37 -15.60 4.17
N GLY A 81 -8.89 -14.83 3.18
CA GLY A 81 -9.75 -13.71 3.49
C GLY A 81 -10.70 -13.25 2.41
N PHE A 82 -11.49 -12.26 2.79
CA PHE A 82 -12.56 -11.67 1.98
C PHE A 82 -12.50 -10.15 1.99
N LYS A 83 -13.01 -9.55 0.91
CA LYS A 83 -13.50 -8.17 0.86
C LYS A 83 -15.02 -8.21 0.95
N ILE A 84 -15.57 -7.28 1.73
CA ILE A 84 -16.98 -7.31 2.08
C ILE A 84 -17.56 -5.89 1.98
N TYR A 85 -18.74 -5.79 1.41
CA TYR A 85 -19.55 -4.58 1.45
C TYR A 85 -20.90 -4.88 2.08
N TRP A 86 -21.21 -4.21 3.18
CA TRP A 86 -22.49 -4.38 3.88
C TRP A 86 -23.54 -3.39 3.38
N ASN A 87 -24.83 -3.74 3.51
CA ASN A 87 -25.94 -2.90 3.09
C ASN A 87 -25.98 -1.52 3.76
N ASP A 88 -25.27 -1.34 4.84
CA ASP A 88 -25.10 -0.04 5.49
C ASP A 88 -23.88 0.74 4.98
N GLU A 89 -23.36 0.39 3.80
CA GLU A 89 -22.27 1.10 3.12
C GLU A 89 -20.91 1.03 3.84
N VAL A 90 -20.70 0.08 4.74
CA VAL A 90 -19.40 -0.20 5.30
C VAL A 90 -18.65 -1.15 4.35
N PHE A 91 -17.40 -0.80 4.02
CA PHE A 91 -16.47 -1.67 3.32
C PHE A 91 -15.47 -2.24 4.32
N GLY A 92 -15.08 -3.49 4.15
CA GLY A 92 -14.05 -4.11 4.97
C GLY A 92 -13.24 -5.15 4.22
N GLU A 93 -12.02 -5.33 4.69
CA GLU A 93 -11.14 -6.42 4.28
C GLU A 93 -10.74 -7.23 5.50
N MET A 94 -10.77 -8.55 5.37
CA MET A 94 -10.49 -9.42 6.49
C MET A 94 -9.74 -10.67 6.10
N ALA A 95 -9.04 -11.25 7.07
CA ALA A 95 -8.45 -12.59 6.92
C ALA A 95 -8.65 -13.42 8.19
N ILE A 96 -8.64 -14.73 8.01
CA ILE A 96 -8.80 -15.72 9.07
C ILE A 96 -7.48 -16.46 9.26
N PHE A 97 -6.99 -16.49 10.50
CA PHE A 97 -5.76 -17.17 10.84
C PHE A 97 -5.91 -18.06 12.05
N GLU A 98 -5.08 -19.08 12.10
CA GLU A 98 -4.82 -19.87 13.30
C GLU A 98 -3.62 -19.23 14.04
N PRO A 99 -3.50 -19.37 15.38
CA PRO A 99 -2.41 -18.76 16.15
C PRO A 99 -1.00 -19.08 15.63
N SER A 100 -0.81 -20.27 15.07
CA SER A 100 0.47 -20.73 14.54
C SER A 100 0.90 -20.03 13.24
N GLU A 101 -0.02 -19.39 12.53
CA GLU A 101 0.24 -18.71 11.25
C GLU A 101 0.76 -17.27 11.48
N LEU A 102 0.28 -16.58 12.52
CA LEU A 102 0.58 -15.18 12.80
C LEU A 102 2.08 -14.84 12.87
N PRO A 103 2.98 -15.69 13.40
CA PRO A 103 4.41 -15.41 13.39
C PRO A 103 5.04 -15.33 11.99
N ASN A 104 4.37 -15.87 10.97
CA ASN A 104 4.90 -16.00 9.60
C ASN A 104 4.31 -14.98 8.63
N ILE A 105 3.33 -14.20 9.05
CA ILE A 105 2.69 -13.17 8.23
C ILE A 105 3.13 -11.78 8.66
N ALA A 106 3.22 -10.86 7.68
CA ALA A 106 3.47 -9.45 7.94
C ALA A 106 2.12 -8.72 8.06
N PHE A 107 1.92 -7.99 9.14
CA PHE A 107 0.74 -7.16 9.35
C PHE A 107 1.06 -5.96 10.25
N ALA A 108 0.24 -4.92 10.20
CA ALA A 108 0.33 -3.79 11.12
C ALA A 108 -0.11 -4.21 12.54
N PRO A 109 0.46 -3.63 13.62
CA PRO A 109 -0.01 -3.88 14.97
C PRO A 109 -1.52 -3.72 15.10
N GLY A 110 -2.18 -4.73 15.67
CA GLY A 110 -3.63 -4.76 15.84
C GLY A 110 -4.08 -4.33 17.24
N VAL A 111 -5.38 -4.05 17.35
CA VAL A 111 -6.09 -3.87 18.63
C VAL A 111 -7.12 -4.98 18.77
N ILE A 112 -7.16 -5.61 19.92
CA ILE A 112 -8.18 -6.62 20.23
C ILE A 112 -9.52 -5.90 20.36
N VAL A 113 -10.46 -6.24 19.48
CA VAL A 113 -11.85 -5.78 19.53
C VAL A 113 -12.67 -6.72 20.42
N TRP A 114 -12.43 -8.00 20.27
CA TRP A 114 -13.02 -9.06 21.09
C TRP A 114 -12.07 -10.26 21.18
N SER A 115 -12.09 -10.95 22.31
CA SER A 115 -11.38 -12.24 22.49
C SER A 115 -12.04 -13.08 23.56
N VAL A 116 -11.72 -14.37 23.58
CA VAL A 116 -11.96 -15.24 24.74
C VAL A 116 -11.05 -14.85 25.91
N ASP A 117 -11.42 -15.24 27.15
CA ASP A 117 -10.73 -14.79 28.38
C ASP A 117 -9.24 -15.19 28.42
N ASP A 118 -8.90 -16.39 27.96
CA ASP A 118 -7.53 -16.93 28.00
C ASP A 118 -6.71 -16.63 26.72
N PHE A 119 -7.10 -15.67 25.91
CA PHE A 119 -6.41 -15.33 24.67
C PHE A 119 -5.04 -14.70 24.94
N ASP A 120 -3.99 -15.20 24.27
CA ASP A 120 -2.65 -14.62 24.39
C ASP A 120 -2.52 -13.29 23.61
N ASN A 121 -2.66 -12.18 24.29
CA ASN A 121 -2.61 -10.83 23.71
C ASN A 121 -1.29 -10.48 23.04
N ARG A 122 -0.20 -11.23 23.27
CA ARG A 122 1.10 -10.97 22.64
C ARG A 122 1.11 -11.29 21.17
N ILE A 123 0.21 -12.14 20.70
CA ILE A 123 0.14 -12.54 19.28
C ILE A 123 -0.41 -11.43 18.35
N VAL A 124 -1.01 -10.37 18.91
CA VAL A 124 -1.47 -9.20 18.11
C VAL A 124 -0.33 -8.29 17.68
N GLN A 125 0.88 -8.53 18.19
CA GLN A 125 2.07 -7.80 17.77
C GLN A 125 2.76 -8.57 16.64
N PRO A 126 2.95 -7.96 15.47
CA PRO A 126 3.61 -8.62 14.37
C PRO A 126 5.06 -8.93 14.73
N LYS A 127 5.50 -10.15 14.48
CA LYS A 127 6.92 -10.54 14.61
C LYS A 127 7.71 -10.13 13.37
N ASN A 128 7.07 -10.17 12.22
CA ASN A 128 7.64 -9.76 10.94
C ASN A 128 7.08 -8.38 10.59
N LEU A 129 7.68 -7.33 11.13
CA LEU A 129 7.49 -5.99 10.57
C LEU A 129 8.09 -6.00 9.16
N VAL A 130 7.36 -5.44 8.19
CA VAL A 130 8.00 -5.06 6.92
C VAL A 130 9.03 -4.00 7.28
N THR A 131 10.26 -4.44 7.51
CA THR A 131 11.37 -3.51 7.49
C THR A 131 11.51 -3.08 6.04
N SER A 132 11.30 -1.81 5.74
CA SER A 132 11.78 -1.25 4.49
C SER A 132 13.21 -1.78 4.33
N LYS A 133 13.48 -2.48 3.21
CA LYS A 133 14.87 -2.87 2.92
C LYS A 133 15.65 -1.57 3.02
N ASN A 134 16.62 -1.50 3.92
CA ASN A 134 17.53 -0.35 4.04
C ASN A 134 18.42 -0.32 2.78
N SER A 135 17.80 0.01 1.65
CA SER A 135 18.53 0.27 0.42
C SER A 135 19.30 1.57 0.61
N SER A 136 20.57 1.59 0.27
CA SER A 136 21.34 2.84 0.28
C SER A 136 20.75 3.82 -0.74
N VAL A 137 20.88 5.11 -0.49
CA VAL A 137 20.47 6.16 -1.46
C VAL A 137 21.12 5.91 -2.81
N GLU A 138 22.39 5.54 -2.86
CA GLU A 138 23.09 5.18 -4.09
C GLU A 138 22.41 4.02 -4.83
N HIS A 139 21.98 2.97 -4.12
CA HIS A 139 21.26 1.86 -4.73
C HIS A 139 19.94 2.33 -5.35
N LEU A 140 19.16 3.12 -4.63
CA LEU A 140 17.88 3.65 -5.11
C LEU A 140 18.05 4.58 -6.32
N GLN A 141 19.10 5.43 -6.32
CA GLN A 141 19.44 6.30 -7.45
C GLN A 141 19.79 5.50 -8.71
N ASN A 142 20.58 4.45 -8.58
CA ASN A 142 20.93 3.59 -9.70
C ASN A 142 19.73 2.79 -10.23
N GLU A 143 18.87 2.29 -9.36
CA GLU A 143 17.61 1.63 -9.74
C GLU A 143 16.66 2.61 -10.45
N LEU A 144 16.53 3.85 -9.95
CA LEU A 144 15.75 4.89 -10.60
C LEU A 144 16.28 5.16 -12.01
N LEU A 145 17.57 5.40 -12.15
CA LEU A 145 18.21 5.64 -13.46
C LEU A 145 17.98 4.47 -14.43
N SER A 146 18.09 3.22 -13.95
CA SER A 146 17.84 2.04 -14.76
C SER A 146 16.38 1.95 -15.21
N ASN A 147 15.42 2.29 -14.34
CA ASN A 147 14.00 2.34 -14.70
C ASN A 147 13.70 3.43 -15.74
N LEU A 148 14.34 4.60 -15.66
CA LEU A 148 14.24 5.62 -16.71
C LEU A 148 14.76 5.10 -18.05
N PHE A 149 15.92 4.45 -18.07
CA PHE A 149 16.49 3.88 -19.29
C PHE A 149 15.58 2.82 -19.92
N VAL A 150 15.11 1.85 -19.12
CA VAL A 150 14.21 0.80 -19.59
C VAL A 150 12.88 1.39 -20.07
N GLY A 151 12.32 2.31 -19.31
CA GLY A 151 11.07 2.99 -19.65
C GLY A 151 11.17 3.74 -20.97
N MET A 152 12.19 4.56 -21.15
CA MET A 152 12.39 5.31 -22.39
C MET A 152 12.71 4.41 -23.58
N SER A 153 13.45 3.32 -23.37
CA SER A 153 13.69 2.32 -24.41
C SER A 153 12.38 1.65 -24.86
N ARG A 154 11.47 1.35 -23.94
CA ARG A 154 10.15 0.79 -24.25
C ARG A 154 9.25 1.81 -24.96
N PHE A 155 9.30 3.08 -24.54
CA PHE A 155 8.59 4.16 -25.21
C PHE A 155 8.97 4.24 -26.70
N ARG A 156 10.27 4.16 -27.00
CA ARG A 156 10.79 4.18 -28.40
C ARG A 156 10.36 2.97 -29.23
N ARG A 157 10.01 1.87 -28.59
CA ARG A 157 9.45 0.68 -29.28
C ARG A 157 7.92 0.72 -29.42
N GLY A 158 7.26 1.80 -28.97
CA GLY A 158 5.80 1.91 -28.98
C GLY A 158 5.11 1.13 -27.83
N GLU A 159 5.85 0.62 -26.86
CA GLU A 159 5.32 -0.08 -25.70
C GLU A 159 4.88 0.93 -24.61
N LEU A 160 3.93 1.82 -24.96
CA LEU A 160 3.65 3.05 -24.22
C LEU A 160 3.18 2.81 -22.77
N LEU A 161 2.28 1.84 -22.54
CA LEU A 161 1.79 1.53 -21.18
C LEU A 161 2.91 0.99 -20.29
N SER A 162 3.78 0.16 -20.86
CA SER A 162 4.94 -0.36 -20.11
C SER A 162 5.94 0.74 -19.78
N ALA A 163 6.21 1.63 -20.74
CA ALA A 163 7.07 2.80 -20.55
C ALA A 163 6.54 3.71 -19.43
N TRP A 164 5.26 4.02 -19.47
CA TRP A 164 4.58 4.82 -18.45
C TRP A 164 4.76 4.22 -17.04
N ARG A 165 4.55 2.90 -16.89
CA ARG A 165 4.74 2.22 -15.59
C ARG A 165 6.18 2.30 -15.10
N PHE A 166 7.17 2.10 -15.98
CA PHE A 166 8.57 2.19 -15.58
C PHE A 166 8.97 3.59 -15.12
N VAL A 167 8.50 4.62 -15.82
CA VAL A 167 8.84 6.02 -15.52
C VAL A 167 7.98 6.57 -14.38
N GLN A 168 6.66 6.54 -14.54
CA GLN A 168 5.76 7.30 -13.66
C GLN A 168 5.27 6.50 -12.44
N VAL A 169 5.54 5.18 -12.39
CA VAL A 169 5.25 4.38 -11.20
C VAL A 169 6.54 3.91 -10.53
N HIS A 170 7.35 3.10 -11.22
CA HIS A 170 8.51 2.48 -10.56
C HIS A 170 9.62 3.51 -10.26
N ALA A 171 9.99 4.36 -11.22
CA ALA A 171 11.03 5.36 -10.97
C ALA A 171 10.56 6.45 -9.99
N LEU A 172 9.29 6.89 -10.07
CA LEU A 172 8.73 7.84 -9.10
C LEU A 172 8.78 7.26 -7.68
N ASN A 173 8.32 6.02 -7.47
CA ASN A 173 8.37 5.38 -6.14
C ASN A 173 9.79 5.35 -5.55
N LEU A 174 10.82 5.15 -6.38
CA LEU A 174 12.21 5.21 -5.91
C LEU A 174 12.64 6.62 -5.52
N ALA A 175 12.19 7.64 -6.27
CA ALA A 175 12.44 9.04 -5.92
C ALA A 175 11.80 9.42 -4.57
N LEU A 176 10.56 8.99 -4.34
CA LEU A 176 9.85 9.20 -3.07
C LEU A 176 10.55 8.50 -1.90
N GLN A 177 11.07 7.28 -2.11
CA GLN A 177 11.87 6.58 -1.10
C GLN A 177 13.16 7.32 -0.76
N ILE A 178 13.86 7.87 -1.76
CA ILE A 178 15.08 8.66 -1.52
C ILE A 178 14.76 9.90 -0.67
N GLN A 179 13.70 10.63 -1.01
CA GLN A 179 13.29 11.80 -0.23
C GLN A 179 12.97 11.45 1.24
N GLN A 180 12.33 10.32 1.50
CA GLN A 180 12.00 9.90 2.86
C GLN A 180 13.22 9.49 3.69
N ILE A 181 14.31 9.04 3.06
CA ILE A 181 15.56 8.72 3.77
C ILE A 181 16.24 9.99 4.28
N ASP A 182 16.16 11.09 3.53
CA ASP A 182 16.83 12.36 3.82
C ASP A 182 16.08 13.23 4.83
N LEU A 183 14.88 12.81 5.27
CA LEU A 183 14.09 13.57 6.22
C LEU A 183 14.71 13.57 7.62
N PRO A 184 14.63 14.71 8.36
CA PRO A 184 15.07 14.79 9.73
C PRO A 184 14.37 13.77 10.60
N LYS A 185 15.11 13.11 11.52
CA LYS A 185 14.57 12.13 12.47
C LYS A 185 13.49 12.67 13.41
N GLU A 186 13.35 13.98 13.48
CA GLU A 186 12.36 14.68 14.32
C GLU A 186 11.00 14.85 13.65
N THR A 187 10.86 14.41 12.40
CA THR A 187 9.60 14.48 11.69
C THR A 187 8.57 13.57 12.38
N THR A 188 7.44 14.13 12.77
CA THR A 188 6.30 13.38 13.33
C THR A 188 5.48 12.64 12.27
N ALA A 189 5.95 12.66 11.03
CA ALA A 189 5.31 11.99 9.90
C ALA A 189 5.22 10.47 10.16
N GLN A 190 4.01 9.95 10.13
CA GLN A 190 3.75 8.52 10.20
C GLN A 190 3.87 7.93 8.80
N ILE A 191 5.05 7.37 8.49
CA ILE A 191 5.29 6.66 7.23
C ILE A 191 4.59 5.31 7.31
N ASP A 192 3.75 5.00 6.31
CA ASP A 192 3.17 3.68 6.17
C ASP A 192 4.23 2.75 5.53
N PRO A 193 4.71 1.69 6.23
CA PRO A 193 5.73 0.80 5.69
C PRO A 193 5.23 -0.10 4.56
N TYR A 194 3.92 -0.17 4.35
CA TYR A 194 3.28 -1.00 3.33
C TYR A 194 2.88 -0.22 2.08
N ASP A 195 2.66 1.08 2.23
CA ASP A 195 2.21 1.97 1.15
C ASP A 195 2.88 3.34 1.31
N ILE A 196 3.94 3.55 0.52
CA ILE A 196 4.75 4.77 0.57
C ILE A 196 3.97 6.02 0.13
N ASP A 197 2.95 5.83 -0.72
CA ASP A 197 2.19 6.93 -1.31
C ASP A 197 1.09 7.41 -0.35
N ARG A 198 0.77 6.60 0.66
CA ARG A 198 -0.32 6.90 1.58
C ARG A 198 -0.04 8.15 2.41
N ARG A 199 -0.91 9.16 2.26
CA ARG A 199 -0.83 10.45 2.95
C ARG A 199 0.43 11.26 2.64
N ILE A 200 1.01 11.04 1.47
CA ILE A 200 2.24 11.73 1.07
C ILE A 200 2.03 13.25 1.05
N GLU A 201 0.85 13.73 0.65
CA GLU A 201 0.48 15.14 0.59
C GLU A 201 0.52 15.81 1.98
N PHE A 202 0.26 15.05 3.04
CA PHE A 202 0.26 15.54 4.41
C PHE A 202 1.59 15.38 5.11
N ASN A 203 2.27 14.26 4.82
CA ASN A 203 3.50 13.90 5.51
C ASN A 203 4.74 14.51 4.84
N PHE A 204 4.70 14.67 3.51
CA PHE A 204 5.83 15.05 2.65
C PHE A 204 5.38 15.96 1.50
N PRO A 205 5.05 17.24 1.76
CA PRO A 205 4.54 18.14 0.71
C PRO A 205 5.46 18.22 -0.51
N GLU A 206 6.79 18.27 -0.32
CA GLU A 206 7.77 18.31 -1.42
C GLU A 206 7.73 17.03 -2.29
N SER A 207 7.40 15.89 -1.68
CA SER A 207 7.21 14.63 -2.42
C SER A 207 5.91 14.64 -3.22
N ALA A 208 4.86 15.24 -2.68
CA ALA A 208 3.61 15.45 -3.39
C ALA A 208 3.80 16.40 -4.58
N ASP A 209 4.60 17.45 -4.43
CA ASP A 209 4.95 18.36 -5.54
C ASP A 209 5.68 17.61 -6.66
N LEU A 210 6.68 16.79 -6.32
CA LEU A 210 7.37 15.95 -7.31
C LEU A 210 6.39 14.99 -7.99
N ALA A 211 5.51 14.34 -7.25
CA ALA A 211 4.51 13.45 -7.82
C ALA A 211 3.58 14.17 -8.80
N ASN A 212 3.09 15.35 -8.42
CA ASN A 212 2.25 16.21 -9.29
C ASN A 212 2.97 16.63 -10.58
N GLU A 213 4.29 16.87 -10.50
CA GLU A 213 5.08 17.18 -11.69
C GLU A 213 5.29 15.98 -12.62
N VAL A 214 5.40 14.78 -12.07
CA VAL A 214 5.79 13.56 -12.80
C VAL A 214 4.58 12.78 -13.32
N LEU A 215 3.46 12.77 -12.60
CA LEU A 215 2.27 12.02 -12.99
C LEU A 215 1.51 12.69 -14.13
N LEU A 216 1.83 12.27 -15.35
CA LEU A 216 1.32 12.83 -16.59
C LEU A 216 0.58 11.75 -17.41
N GLY A 217 0.01 12.16 -18.57
CA GLY A 217 -0.55 11.22 -19.52
C GLY A 217 0.49 10.25 -20.11
N ILE A 218 0.03 9.13 -20.68
CA ILE A 218 0.91 8.11 -21.26
C ILE A 218 1.81 8.68 -22.36
N SER A 219 1.26 9.56 -23.20
CA SER A 219 1.98 10.25 -24.29
C SER A 219 3.07 11.19 -23.78
N GLU A 220 2.95 11.67 -22.54
CA GLU A 220 3.86 12.62 -21.91
C GLU A 220 4.95 11.93 -21.05
N THR A 221 5.09 10.62 -21.22
CA THR A 221 6.14 9.84 -20.52
C THR A 221 7.55 10.41 -20.70
N PRO A 222 7.96 10.94 -21.89
CA PRO A 222 9.26 11.58 -22.04
C PRO A 222 9.44 12.83 -21.15
N GLN A 223 8.40 13.65 -21.00
CA GLN A 223 8.45 14.82 -20.10
C GLN A 223 8.57 14.40 -18.64
N ALA A 224 7.84 13.36 -18.22
CA ALA A 224 7.96 12.80 -16.88
C ALA A 224 9.38 12.25 -16.62
N ALA A 225 9.95 11.54 -17.59
CA ALA A 225 11.33 11.03 -17.51
C ALA A 225 12.35 12.17 -17.39
N GLN A 226 12.17 13.27 -18.13
CA GLN A 226 13.03 14.45 -18.04
C GLN A 226 13.00 15.08 -16.64
N ARG A 227 11.81 15.21 -16.05
CA ARG A 227 11.64 15.76 -14.70
C ARG A 227 12.34 14.91 -13.65
N LEU A 228 12.14 13.59 -13.72
CA LEU A 228 12.81 12.64 -12.81
C LEU A 228 14.33 12.62 -13.01
N LEU A 229 14.83 12.68 -14.24
CA LEU A 229 16.26 12.72 -14.51
C LEU A 229 16.89 13.99 -13.92
N ASN A 230 16.26 15.15 -14.13
CA ASN A 230 16.70 16.43 -13.56
C ASN A 230 16.69 16.40 -12.03
N TRP A 231 15.62 15.84 -11.43
CA TRP A 231 15.53 15.69 -10.00
C TRP A 231 16.64 14.76 -9.46
N LEU A 232 16.88 13.64 -10.14
CA LEU A 232 17.90 12.65 -9.74
C LEU A 232 19.30 13.24 -9.76
N ILE A 233 19.65 14.05 -10.76
CA ILE A 233 20.94 14.75 -10.83
C ILE A 233 21.05 15.77 -9.68
N LYS A 234 19.98 16.53 -9.41
CA LYS A 234 19.95 17.46 -8.27
C LYS A 234 20.09 16.79 -6.92
N SER A 235 19.60 15.55 -6.79
CA SER A 235 19.72 14.73 -5.57
C SER A 235 21.10 14.10 -5.38
N GLY A 236 22.08 14.44 -6.21
CA GLY A 236 23.49 14.07 -6.07
C GLY A 236 23.95 12.88 -6.92
N LEU A 237 23.13 12.39 -7.85
CA LEU A 237 23.62 11.38 -8.81
C LEU A 237 24.72 12.01 -9.69
N VAL A 238 25.87 11.35 -9.75
CA VAL A 238 26.94 11.76 -10.68
C VAL A 238 26.56 11.33 -12.10
N GLU A 239 26.58 12.29 -13.00
CA GLU A 239 26.28 12.04 -14.42
C GLU A 239 27.32 11.06 -15.03
N ASN A 240 26.82 10.16 -15.85
CA ASN A 240 27.60 9.10 -16.47
C ASN A 240 27.07 8.78 -17.89
N LYS A 241 27.64 7.76 -18.53
CA LYS A 241 27.22 7.38 -19.89
C LYS A 241 25.73 6.97 -19.96
N LEU A 242 25.18 6.39 -18.88
CA LEU A 242 23.78 5.97 -18.85
C LEU A 242 22.84 7.18 -18.72
N THR A 243 23.17 8.19 -17.90
CA THR A 243 22.41 9.46 -17.84
C THR A 243 22.34 10.12 -19.18
N ASN A 244 23.49 10.23 -19.91
CA ASN A 244 23.53 10.77 -21.25
C ASN A 244 22.69 9.95 -22.23
N ARG A 245 22.67 8.63 -22.10
CA ARG A 245 21.83 7.78 -22.95
C ARG A 245 20.34 7.95 -22.67
N VAL A 246 19.93 8.10 -21.41
CA VAL A 246 18.54 8.42 -21.05
C VAL A 246 18.14 9.75 -21.67
N GLN A 247 18.99 10.79 -21.54
CA GLN A 247 18.72 12.09 -22.15
C GLN A 247 18.54 11.99 -23.67
N GLN A 248 19.43 11.28 -24.37
CA GLN A 248 19.26 11.04 -25.81
C GLN A 248 17.94 10.37 -26.16
N LEU A 249 17.52 9.39 -25.37
CA LEU A 249 16.22 8.71 -25.58
C LEU A 249 15.03 9.67 -25.36
N ILE A 250 15.12 10.60 -24.44
CA ILE A 250 14.12 11.66 -24.21
C ILE A 250 14.07 12.61 -25.41
N ASP A 251 15.22 13.08 -25.88
CA ASP A 251 15.32 14.13 -26.92
C ASP A 251 14.86 13.66 -28.30
N LEU A 252 14.88 12.35 -28.60
CA LEU A 252 14.43 11.81 -29.88
C LEU A 252 12.98 12.21 -30.27
N ASP A 253 12.12 12.56 -29.30
CA ASP A 253 10.75 13.02 -29.57
C ASP A 253 10.66 14.46 -30.07
N SER A 254 11.58 15.31 -29.66
CA SER A 254 11.56 16.72 -30.07
C SER A 254 11.84 16.91 -31.56
N THR A 255 12.43 15.89 -32.21
CA THR A 255 12.78 15.95 -33.65
C THR A 255 11.76 15.33 -34.58
N SER A 256 10.86 14.43 -34.10
CA SER A 256 9.85 13.78 -34.93
C SER A 256 8.56 14.63 -35.16
N ALA A 257 8.28 15.57 -34.23
CA ALA A 257 7.15 16.48 -34.34
C ALA A 257 7.38 17.62 -35.39
N SER A 258 8.61 17.84 -35.80
CA SER A 258 8.98 18.92 -36.74
C SER A 258 8.94 18.50 -38.22
N ASN A 259 8.75 17.21 -38.51
CA ASN A 259 8.78 16.69 -39.91
C ASN A 259 7.43 16.19 -40.44
N SER A 260 6.31 16.57 -39.79
CA SER A 260 4.95 16.22 -40.27
C SER A 260 4.11 17.49 -40.35
N ILE A 261 4.48 18.41 -41.28
CA ILE A 261 3.63 19.48 -41.84
C ILE A 261 3.84 19.50 -43.36
#